data_8706286281207151ba6535e66901956a
#
_entry.id   8706286281207151ba6535e66901956a
#
_cell.length_a   1.000
_cell.length_b   1.000
_cell.length_c   1.000
_cell.angle_alpha   90.00
_cell.angle_beta   90.00
_cell.angle_gamma   90.00
#
_symmetry.space_group_name_H-M   'P 1'
#
loop_
_entity.id
_entity.type
_entity.pdbx_description
1 polymer ?
#
loop_
_entity_poly.entity_id
_entity_poly.type
_entity_poly.pdbx_seq_one_letter_code
_entity_poly.pdbx_strand_id
1 'polypeptide(L)' 'MARGFESKSVESQQEEAQRSKITRPALSPEDQARQTRRTGLELALAQTQSEMKVACRPAHREMLKLRLEAIQAQIRDL' A
#
# COMPACT_ATOMS: atom_id res chain seq x y z
N MET A 1 -14.13 -40.30 1.36
CA MET A 1 -12.87 -40.21 2.11
C MET A 1 -12.13 -38.93 1.80
N ALA A 2 -11.89 -38.64 0.54
CA ALA A 2 -11.22 -37.39 0.15
C ALA A 2 -12.00 -36.15 0.57
N ARG A 3 -13.32 -36.24 0.58
CA ARG A 3 -14.17 -35.09 0.94
C ARG A 3 -13.94 -34.64 2.38
N GLY A 4 -13.82 -35.58 3.33
CA GLY A 4 -13.58 -35.23 4.72
C GLY A 4 -12.23 -34.55 4.91
N PHE A 5 -11.25 -34.97 4.16
CA PHE A 5 -9.92 -34.37 4.21
C PHE A 5 -9.94 -32.93 3.68
N GLU A 6 -10.65 -32.72 2.58
CA GLU A 6 -10.77 -31.37 1.99
C GLU A 6 -11.51 -30.41 2.93
N SER A 7 -12.56 -30.89 3.59
CA SER A 7 -13.30 -30.10 4.56
C SER A 7 -12.40 -29.61 5.68
N LYS A 8 -11.58 -30.49 6.23
CA LYS A 8 -10.67 -30.11 7.32
C LYS A 8 -9.66 -29.07 6.86
N SER A 9 -9.18 -29.22 5.63
CA SER A 9 -8.21 -28.28 5.09
C SER A 9 -8.80 -26.88 4.96
N VAL A 10 -10.04 -26.78 4.48
CA VAL A 10 -10.73 -25.49 4.33
C VAL A 10 -11.00 -24.87 5.69
N GLU A 11 -11.46 -25.65 6.65
CA GLU A 11 -11.71 -25.16 8.00
C GLU A 11 -10.42 -24.63 8.64
N SER A 12 -9.32 -25.34 8.46
CA SER A 12 -8.04 -24.93 8.99
C SER A 12 -7.60 -23.57 8.42
N GLN A 13 -7.78 -23.36 7.13
CA GLN A 13 -7.45 -22.09 6.50
C GLN A 13 -8.32 -20.95 7.02
N GLN A 14 -9.59 -21.21 7.22
CA GLN A 14 -10.49 -20.21 7.77
C GLN A 14 -10.13 -19.85 9.20
N GLU A 15 -9.76 -20.82 10.01
CA GLU A 15 -9.33 -20.56 11.38
C GLU A 15 -8.06 -19.73 11.42
N GLU A 16 -7.10 -20.02 10.57
CA GLU A 16 -5.87 -19.25 10.49
C GLU A 16 -6.15 -17.80 10.07
N ALA A 17 -7.05 -17.61 9.10
CA ALA A 17 -7.43 -16.27 8.67
C ALA A 17 -8.11 -15.50 9.80
N GLN A 18 -8.99 -16.16 10.56
CA GLN A 18 -9.66 -15.54 11.69
C GLN A 18 -8.68 -15.21 12.82
N ARG A 19 -7.75 -16.09 13.11
CA ARG A 19 -6.71 -15.85 14.10
C ARG A 19 -5.86 -14.65 13.73
N SER A 20 -5.49 -14.54 12.46
CA SER A 20 -4.75 -13.39 11.97
C SER A 20 -5.49 -12.10 12.21
N LYS A 21 -6.79 -12.09 11.98
CA LYS A 21 -7.62 -10.91 12.21
C LYS A 21 -7.74 -10.60 13.71
N ILE A 22 -7.82 -11.61 14.55
CA ILE A 22 -7.98 -11.43 15.99
C ILE A 22 -6.67 -10.97 16.62
N THR A 23 -5.54 -11.52 16.18
CA THR A 23 -4.24 -11.19 16.76
C THR A 23 -3.73 -9.82 16.33
N ARG A 24 -4.21 -9.31 15.21
CA ARG A 24 -3.88 -7.95 14.79
C ARG A 24 -4.89 -6.99 15.39
N PRO A 25 -4.46 -6.06 16.24
CA PRO A 25 -5.38 -5.05 16.72
C PRO A 25 -5.92 -4.27 15.53
N ALA A 26 -7.22 -4.04 15.54
CA ALA A 26 -7.84 -3.23 14.50
C ALA A 26 -7.25 -1.83 14.56
N LEU A 27 -6.79 -1.32 13.42
CA LEU A 27 -6.30 0.04 13.35
C LEU A 27 -7.45 0.99 13.64
N SER A 28 -7.18 2.06 14.38
CA SER A 28 -8.16 3.11 14.60
C SER A 28 -8.52 3.74 13.25
N PRO A 29 -9.69 4.39 13.15
CA PRO A 29 -10.06 5.07 11.90
C PRO A 29 -9.01 6.09 11.46
N GLU A 30 -8.37 6.76 12.42
CA GLU A 30 -7.31 7.72 12.11
C GLU A 30 -6.09 7.02 11.53
N ASP A 31 -5.69 5.89 12.09
CA ASP A 31 -4.56 5.12 11.59
C ASP A 31 -4.84 4.52 10.22
N GLN A 32 -6.07 4.07 10.00
CA GLN A 32 -6.49 3.57 8.69
C GLN A 32 -6.42 4.67 7.64
N ALA A 33 -6.89 5.86 7.97
CA ALA A 33 -6.85 7.00 7.04
C ALA A 33 -5.41 7.38 6.73
N ARG A 34 -4.55 7.38 7.74
CA ARG A 34 -3.12 7.67 7.57
C ARG A 34 -2.45 6.65 6.67
N GLN A 35 -2.73 5.38 6.90
CA GLN A 35 -2.16 4.30 6.10
C GLN A 35 -2.63 4.35 4.65
N THR A 36 -3.90 4.63 4.43
CA THR A 36 -4.46 4.80 3.09
C THR A 36 -3.79 5.97 2.37
N ARG A 37 -3.60 7.09 3.07
CA ARG A 37 -2.92 8.25 2.52
C ARG A 37 -1.48 7.93 2.17
N ARG A 38 -0.77 7.22 3.06
CA ARG A 38 0.61 6.81 2.81
C ARG A 38 0.72 5.94 1.57
N THR A 39 -0.16 4.94 1.44
CA THR A 39 -0.17 4.05 0.28
C THR A 39 -0.42 4.83 -1.01
N GLY A 40 -1.38 5.75 -0.99
CA GLY A 40 -1.64 6.60 -2.13
C GLY A 40 -0.46 7.48 -2.52
N LEU A 41 0.23 8.04 -1.52
CA LEU A 41 1.41 8.86 -1.78
C LEU A 41 2.58 8.03 -2.31
N GLU A 42 2.77 6.83 -1.79
CA GLU A 42 3.80 5.92 -2.30
C GLU A 42 3.55 5.51 -3.74
N LEU A 43 2.29 5.27 -4.11
CA LEU A 43 1.93 4.99 -5.49
C LEU A 43 2.20 6.19 -6.39
N ALA A 44 1.83 7.40 -5.92
CA ALA A 44 2.10 8.63 -6.67
C ALA A 44 3.60 8.86 -6.84
N LEU A 45 4.38 8.54 -5.80
CA LEU A 45 5.84 8.64 -5.85
C LEU A 45 6.42 7.71 -6.91
N ALA A 46 6.02 6.45 -6.91
CA ALA A 46 6.48 5.45 -7.87
C ALA A 46 6.11 5.86 -9.29
N GLN A 47 4.89 6.36 -9.48
CA GLN A 47 4.42 6.81 -10.78
C GLN A 47 5.22 8.00 -11.27
N THR A 48 5.49 8.97 -10.40
CA THR A 48 6.28 10.16 -10.74
C THR A 48 7.70 9.76 -11.10
N GLN A 49 8.30 8.83 -10.37
CA GLN A 49 9.64 8.32 -10.67
C GLN A 49 9.69 7.64 -12.03
N SER A 50 8.66 6.85 -12.36
CA SER A 50 8.56 6.21 -13.67
C SER A 50 8.47 7.24 -14.79
N GLU A 51 7.67 8.29 -14.58
CA GLU A 51 7.55 9.36 -15.56
C GLU A 51 8.87 10.10 -15.75
N MET A 52 9.62 10.31 -14.67
CA MET A 52 10.94 10.95 -14.76
C MET A 52 11.92 10.16 -15.60
N LYS A 53 11.85 8.84 -15.57
CA LYS A 53 12.74 7.99 -16.35
C LYS A 53 12.52 8.15 -17.85
N VAL A 54 11.30 8.42 -18.29
CA VAL A 54 10.96 8.55 -19.69
C VAL A 54 10.84 10.00 -20.15
N ALA A 55 10.87 10.96 -19.23
CA ALA A 55 10.76 12.36 -19.56
C ALA A 55 12.04 12.87 -20.22
N CYS A 56 11.93 13.43 -21.41
CA CYS A 56 13.07 13.93 -22.19
C CYS A 56 13.22 15.45 -22.10
N ARG A 57 12.13 16.17 -21.89
CA ARG A 57 12.14 17.62 -21.86
C ARG A 57 12.61 18.13 -20.51
N PRO A 58 13.57 19.06 -20.44
CA PRO A 58 14.07 19.55 -19.16
C PRO A 58 13.00 20.22 -18.30
N ALA A 59 12.11 21.00 -18.89
CA ALA A 59 11.03 21.65 -18.15
C ALA A 59 10.09 20.63 -17.52
N HIS A 60 9.78 19.58 -18.26
CA HIS A 60 8.92 18.49 -17.76
C HIS A 60 9.61 17.76 -16.61
N ARG A 61 10.89 17.49 -16.74
CA ARG A 61 11.65 16.83 -15.68
C ARG A 61 11.72 17.67 -14.42
N GLU A 62 11.87 18.97 -14.55
CA GLU A 62 11.88 19.88 -13.39
C GLU A 62 10.53 19.88 -12.68
N MET A 63 9.44 19.90 -13.44
CA MET A 63 8.10 19.83 -12.89
C MET A 63 7.90 18.52 -12.11
N LEU A 64 8.34 17.40 -12.67
CA LEU A 64 8.26 16.10 -12.01
C LEU A 64 9.12 16.05 -10.77
N LYS A 65 10.29 16.67 -10.81
CA LYS A 65 11.18 16.74 -9.64
C LYS A 65 10.52 17.50 -8.50
N LEU A 66 9.91 18.64 -8.77
CA LEU A 66 9.18 19.40 -7.77
C LEU A 66 8.01 18.59 -7.20
N ARG A 67 7.29 17.88 -8.07
CA ARG A 67 6.20 17.01 -7.65
C ARG A 67 6.71 15.91 -6.73
N LEU A 68 7.85 15.32 -7.09
CA LEU A 68 8.48 14.28 -6.29
C LEU A 68 8.82 14.79 -4.89
N GLU A 69 9.43 15.95 -4.82
CA GLU A 69 9.79 16.57 -3.54
C GLU A 69 8.56 16.87 -2.69
N ALA A 70 7.49 17.35 -3.31
CA ALA A 70 6.23 17.62 -2.61
C ALA A 70 5.61 16.33 -2.05
N ILE A 71 5.62 15.26 -2.83
CA ILE A 71 5.10 13.97 -2.38
C ILE A 71 5.94 13.42 -1.22
N GLN A 72 7.25 13.50 -1.32
CA GLN A 72 8.15 13.05 -0.26
C GLN A 72 7.93 13.84 1.02
N ALA A 73 7.71 15.14 0.91
CA ALA A 73 7.42 15.97 2.07
C ALA A 73 6.12 15.56 2.74
N GLN A 74 5.09 15.25 1.96
CA GLN A 74 3.82 14.80 2.50
C GLN A 74 3.94 13.45 3.21
N ILE A 75 4.76 12.54 2.68
CA ILE A 75 5.01 11.26 3.32
C ILE A 75 5.72 11.47 4.67
N ARG A 76 6.67 12.38 4.73
CA ARG A 76 7.39 12.66 5.98
C ARG A 76 6.47 13.25 7.05
N ASP A 77 5.45 14.00 6.64
CA ASP A 77 4.52 14.62 7.56
C ASP A 77 3.45 13.68 8.10
N LEU A 78 3.37 12.48 7.58
CA LEU A 78 2.38 11.50 8.05
C LEU A 78 2.71 10.91 9.42
#